data_9ce35a949f74036bafcb73de0cfef607
#
_entry.id   9ce35a949f74036bafcb73de0cfef607
#
_cell.length_a   1.000
_cell.length_b   1.000
_cell.length_c   1.000
_cell.angle_alpha   90.00
_cell.angle_beta   90.00
_cell.angle_gamma   90.00
#
_symmetry.space_group_name_H-M   'P 1'
#
loop_
_entity.id
_entity.type
_entity.pdbx_description
1 polymer ?
#
loop_
_entity_poly.entity_id
_entity_poly.type
_entity_poly.pdbx_seq_one_letter_code
_entity_poly.pdbx_strand_id
1 'polypeptide(L)'
;MALPFVTICALVSVTVMAYEANYAGNPVTVTNGWDSRQYIATSILRIDSDSVGANVGAGIEVVAKDKNTILKSYIRAEPRLYLDGELWLAEGWHYSDGTQNGLYTESSTYFISRWGEVFAQSEFGTYKGSRGYEDYTAPATAKINLGNIKGNLSATENNKVRVNSNGQTYGPGWVDDTPELIAAVGAGGVKGYVYNADLLSLGDKATPDDETPEIPNSIHLYAKDGTTIIGEFLIGQING
;
A
#
# COMPACT_ATOMS: atom_id res chain seq x y z
N MET A 1 12.47 50.81 35.04
CA MET A 1 11.28 49.98 34.85
C MET A 1 11.47 49.28 33.51
N ALA A 2 12.00 48.02 33.53
CA ALA A 2 12.32 47.29 32.32
C ALA A 2 11.19 46.29 32.05
N LEU A 3 10.61 46.38 30.86
CA LEU A 3 9.59 45.45 30.38
C LEU A 3 10.27 44.15 29.94
N PRO A 4 9.75 42.97 30.31
CA PRO A 4 10.28 41.72 29.82
C PRO A 4 9.86 41.48 28.35
N PHE A 5 10.84 41.20 27.50
CA PHE A 5 10.64 40.71 26.16
C PHE A 5 10.13 39.24 26.26
N VAL A 6 8.84 39.05 25.90
CA VAL A 6 8.30 37.69 25.73
C VAL A 6 8.63 37.28 24.32
N THR A 7 9.62 36.41 24.19
CA THR A 7 9.90 35.72 22.92
C THR A 7 8.83 34.64 22.70
N ILE A 8 7.86 34.91 21.85
CA ILE A 8 6.91 33.88 21.38
C ILE A 8 7.66 33.00 20.40
N CYS A 9 8.08 31.83 20.87
CA CYS A 9 8.54 30.76 20.01
C CYS A 9 7.30 30.19 19.31
N ALA A 10 7.05 30.58 18.05
CA ALA A 10 6.06 29.95 17.21
C ALA A 10 6.56 28.53 16.90
N LEU A 11 5.99 27.54 17.57
CA LEU A 11 6.09 26.13 17.20
C LEU A 11 5.38 25.97 15.85
N VAL A 12 6.15 26.01 14.76
CA VAL A 12 5.67 25.55 13.46
C VAL A 12 5.57 24.03 13.56
N SER A 13 4.38 23.55 13.90
CA SER A 13 4.06 22.14 13.75
C SER A 13 4.06 21.83 12.25
N VAL A 14 5.14 21.25 11.75
CA VAL A 14 5.17 20.64 10.43
C VAL A 14 4.26 19.42 10.49
N THR A 15 3.00 19.61 10.14
CA THR A 15 2.09 18.50 9.92
C THR A 15 2.63 17.75 8.70
N VAL A 16 3.23 16.59 8.91
CA VAL A 16 3.51 15.65 7.83
C VAL A 16 2.15 15.23 7.31
N MET A 17 1.73 15.77 6.19
CA MET A 17 0.49 15.38 5.55
C MET A 17 0.72 13.98 4.97
N ALA A 18 0.18 12.96 5.62
CA ALA A 18 -0.05 11.68 4.99
C ALA A 18 -1.02 11.92 3.82
N TYR A 19 -0.68 11.41 2.65
CA TYR A 19 -1.56 11.47 1.50
C TYR A 19 -2.27 10.12 1.40
N GLU A 20 -3.56 10.13 1.67
CA GLU A 20 -4.44 8.98 1.47
C GLU A 20 -5.35 9.28 0.28
N ALA A 21 -5.33 8.41 -0.73
CA ALA A 21 -6.19 8.52 -1.89
C ALA A 21 -6.69 7.16 -2.36
N ASN A 22 -7.97 7.14 -2.71
CA ASN A 22 -8.60 6.03 -3.39
C ASN A 22 -8.94 6.46 -4.82
N TYR A 23 -8.45 5.71 -5.80
CA TYR A 23 -8.73 5.92 -7.21
C TYR A 23 -9.65 4.82 -7.69
N ALA A 24 -10.85 5.16 -8.12
CA ALA A 24 -11.79 4.22 -8.73
C ALA A 24 -11.60 4.17 -10.24
N GLY A 25 -11.66 2.97 -10.80
CA GLY A 25 -11.80 2.76 -12.24
C GLY A 25 -13.22 3.10 -12.71
N ASN A 26 -13.43 3.13 -14.01
CA ASN A 26 -14.78 3.24 -14.55
C ASN A 26 -15.58 1.98 -14.19
N PRO A 27 -16.82 2.11 -13.73
CA PRO A 27 -17.65 0.95 -13.45
C PRO A 27 -18.03 0.20 -14.74
N VAL A 28 -18.06 -1.11 -14.66
CA VAL A 28 -18.59 -1.97 -15.74
C VAL A 28 -19.84 -2.69 -15.26
N THR A 29 -20.86 -2.77 -16.11
CA THR A 29 -22.06 -3.55 -15.84
C THR A 29 -22.03 -4.83 -16.64
N VAL A 30 -22.18 -5.96 -15.97
CA VAL A 30 -22.34 -7.27 -16.60
C VAL A 30 -23.71 -7.85 -16.28
N THR A 31 -24.23 -8.67 -17.18
CA THR A 31 -25.46 -9.44 -16.97
C THR A 31 -25.08 -10.90 -16.80
N ASN A 32 -25.42 -11.48 -15.68
CA ASN A 32 -25.22 -12.91 -15.45
C ASN A 32 -26.13 -13.71 -16.39
N GLY A 33 -25.52 -14.58 -17.19
CA GLY A 33 -26.24 -15.41 -18.15
C GLY A 33 -27.12 -16.50 -17.56
N TRP A 34 -27.02 -16.76 -16.24
CA TRP A 34 -27.81 -17.78 -15.53
C TRP A 34 -29.15 -17.26 -15.00
N ASP A 35 -29.12 -16.14 -14.28
CA ASP A 35 -30.27 -15.57 -13.61
C ASP A 35 -30.71 -14.21 -14.18
N SER A 36 -30.03 -13.74 -15.22
CA SER A 36 -30.24 -12.43 -15.87
C SER A 36 -30.03 -11.23 -14.94
N ARG A 37 -29.47 -11.43 -13.75
CA ARG A 37 -29.17 -10.38 -12.80
C ARG A 37 -27.99 -9.53 -13.27
N GLN A 38 -28.07 -8.23 -13.03
CA GLN A 38 -27.00 -7.31 -13.40
C GLN A 38 -26.13 -6.96 -12.19
N TYR A 39 -24.82 -6.94 -12.43
CA TYR A 39 -23.81 -6.57 -11.44
C TYR A 39 -22.95 -5.43 -11.97
N ILE A 40 -22.55 -4.54 -11.07
CA ILE A 40 -21.68 -3.41 -11.37
C ILE A 40 -20.38 -3.66 -10.63
N ALA A 41 -19.25 -3.68 -11.34
CA ALA A 41 -17.93 -3.89 -10.77
C ALA A 41 -17.03 -2.67 -11.00
N THR A 42 -16.24 -2.33 -9.98
CA THR A 42 -15.32 -1.19 -9.99
C THR A 42 -13.99 -1.59 -9.34
N SER A 43 -12.88 -1.49 -10.09
CA SER A 43 -11.54 -1.63 -9.52
C SER A 43 -11.19 -0.40 -8.69
N ILE A 44 -10.46 -0.59 -7.61
CA ILE A 44 -10.04 0.47 -6.69
C ILE A 44 -8.54 0.37 -6.47
N LEU A 45 -7.81 1.47 -6.59
CA LEU A 45 -6.42 1.60 -6.20
C LEU A 45 -6.37 2.45 -4.94
N ARG A 46 -5.81 1.91 -3.87
CA ARG A 46 -5.55 2.64 -2.63
C ARG A 46 -4.08 3.01 -2.55
N ILE A 47 -3.81 4.25 -2.23
CA ILE A 47 -2.46 4.75 -1.96
C ILE A 47 -2.48 5.49 -0.64
N ASP A 48 -1.65 5.05 0.27
CA ASP A 48 -1.35 5.73 1.53
C ASP A 48 0.14 6.03 1.54
N SER A 49 0.50 7.30 1.40
CA SER A 49 1.89 7.70 1.29
C SER A 49 2.26 8.70 2.38
N ASP A 50 3.43 8.51 2.93
CA ASP A 50 4.08 9.42 3.84
C ASP A 50 5.39 9.97 3.24
N SER A 51 6.22 10.58 4.08
CA SER A 51 7.53 11.11 3.66
C SER A 51 8.56 10.02 3.35
N VAL A 52 8.25 8.75 3.57
CA VAL A 52 9.19 7.62 3.46
C VAL A 52 8.90 6.74 2.25
N GLY A 53 7.63 6.62 1.85
CA GLY A 53 7.22 5.78 0.74
C GLY A 53 5.72 5.75 0.56
N ALA A 54 5.23 4.80 -0.21
CA ALA A 54 3.82 4.58 -0.43
C ALA A 54 3.41 3.14 -0.11
N ASN A 55 2.39 2.98 0.72
CA ASN A 55 1.65 1.73 0.83
C ASN A 55 0.58 1.72 -0.25
N VAL A 56 0.61 0.71 -1.08
CA VAL A 56 -0.29 0.60 -2.23
C VAL A 56 -1.05 -0.71 -2.15
N GLY A 57 -2.35 -0.66 -2.38
CA GLY A 57 -3.22 -1.82 -2.40
C GLY A 57 -4.23 -1.75 -3.54
N ALA A 58 -4.72 -2.89 -3.97
CA ALA A 58 -5.82 -3.00 -4.90
C ALA A 58 -7.10 -3.38 -4.16
N GLY A 59 -8.23 -2.92 -4.68
CA GLY A 59 -9.56 -3.35 -4.23
C GLY A 59 -10.48 -3.59 -5.40
N ILE A 60 -11.61 -4.21 -5.12
CA ILE A 60 -12.72 -4.32 -6.05
C ILE A 60 -14.03 -4.29 -5.27
N GLU A 61 -14.96 -3.53 -5.79
CA GLU A 61 -16.36 -3.56 -5.38
C GLU A 61 -17.21 -4.16 -6.49
N VAL A 62 -18.05 -5.15 -6.14
CA VAL A 62 -19.04 -5.73 -7.05
C VAL A 62 -20.41 -5.66 -6.38
N VAL A 63 -21.33 -4.87 -6.93
CA VAL A 63 -22.67 -4.68 -6.34
C VAL A 63 -23.77 -5.14 -7.29
N ALA A 64 -24.85 -5.66 -6.73
CA ALA A 64 -26.04 -5.95 -7.48
C ALA A 64 -26.78 -4.65 -7.87
N LYS A 65 -27.09 -4.47 -9.15
CA LYS A 65 -27.74 -3.26 -9.65
C LYS A 65 -29.16 -3.08 -9.08
N ASP A 66 -29.82 -4.17 -8.77
CA ASP A 66 -31.16 -4.18 -8.14
C ASP A 66 -31.13 -3.92 -6.62
N LYS A 67 -29.94 -3.77 -6.05
CA LYS A 67 -29.69 -3.54 -4.61
C LYS A 67 -30.20 -4.65 -3.68
N ASN A 68 -30.60 -5.80 -4.21
CA ASN A 68 -30.99 -6.94 -3.42
C ASN A 68 -29.77 -7.72 -2.94
N THR A 69 -29.90 -8.41 -1.82
CA THR A 69 -28.85 -9.27 -1.26
C THR A 69 -28.35 -10.28 -2.31
N ILE A 70 -27.04 -10.43 -2.38
CA ILE A 70 -26.37 -11.44 -3.20
C ILE A 70 -26.24 -12.72 -2.36
N LEU A 71 -26.63 -13.85 -2.91
CA LEU A 71 -26.49 -15.13 -2.21
C LEU A 71 -25.01 -15.47 -1.99
N LYS A 72 -24.78 -16.32 -0.98
CA LYS A 72 -23.44 -16.81 -0.65
C LYS A 72 -22.80 -17.47 -1.90
N SER A 73 -21.57 -17.11 -2.17
CA SER A 73 -20.78 -17.61 -3.30
C SER A 73 -21.38 -17.36 -4.70
N TYR A 74 -22.31 -16.39 -4.85
CA TYR A 74 -22.83 -16.02 -6.18
C TYR A 74 -21.91 -15.05 -6.93
N ILE A 75 -21.10 -14.30 -6.19
CA ILE A 75 -20.05 -13.44 -6.73
C ILE A 75 -18.73 -13.87 -6.13
N ARG A 76 -17.69 -13.82 -6.95
CA ARG A 76 -16.30 -13.86 -6.51
C ARG A 76 -15.54 -12.66 -7.05
N ALA A 77 -14.50 -12.22 -6.35
CA ALA A 77 -13.65 -11.11 -6.79
C ALA A 77 -12.22 -11.33 -6.33
N GLU A 78 -11.28 -10.90 -7.16
CA GLU A 78 -9.85 -10.97 -6.91
C GLU A 78 -9.25 -9.59 -7.16
N PRO A 79 -8.84 -8.86 -6.11
CA PRO A 79 -8.10 -7.62 -6.25
C PRO A 79 -6.74 -7.87 -6.92
N ARG A 80 -6.38 -7.05 -7.92
CA ARG A 80 -5.12 -7.17 -8.63
C ARG A 80 -4.43 -5.81 -8.74
N LEU A 81 -3.18 -5.76 -8.34
CA LEU A 81 -2.30 -4.60 -8.42
C LEU A 81 -1.24 -4.81 -9.49
N TYR A 82 -1.03 -3.78 -10.28
CA TYR A 82 -0.01 -3.76 -11.33
C TYR A 82 1.02 -2.68 -11.03
N LEU A 83 2.29 -3.01 -11.27
CA LEU A 83 3.43 -2.11 -11.18
C LEU A 83 4.19 -2.13 -12.50
N ASP A 84 4.37 -0.97 -13.12
CA ASP A 84 5.03 -0.81 -14.41
C ASP A 84 4.42 -1.67 -15.54
N GLY A 85 3.12 -1.92 -15.45
CA GLY A 85 2.36 -2.72 -16.42
C GLY A 85 2.36 -4.23 -16.17
N GLU A 86 3.13 -4.72 -15.21
CA GLU A 86 3.18 -6.13 -14.82
C GLU A 86 2.29 -6.40 -13.61
N LEU A 87 1.63 -7.57 -13.58
CA LEU A 87 0.88 -8.03 -12.41
C LEU A 87 1.86 -8.24 -11.26
N TRP A 88 1.68 -7.46 -10.20
CA TRP A 88 2.55 -7.51 -9.03
C TRP A 88 1.92 -8.23 -7.86
N LEU A 89 0.59 -8.11 -7.70
CA LEU A 89 -0.13 -8.72 -6.60
C LEU A 89 -1.49 -9.25 -7.03
N ALA A 90 -1.80 -10.49 -6.64
CA ALA A 90 -3.12 -11.10 -6.68
C ALA A 90 -3.22 -12.06 -5.50
N GLU A 91 -4.18 -11.86 -4.60
CA GLU A 91 -4.29 -12.63 -3.34
C GLU A 91 -5.33 -13.77 -3.41
N GLY A 92 -5.87 -14.01 -4.59
CA GLY A 92 -6.86 -15.04 -4.80
C GLY A 92 -8.31 -14.55 -4.68
N TRP A 93 -9.23 -15.49 -4.85
CA TRP A 93 -10.64 -15.21 -4.95
C TRP A 93 -11.33 -15.10 -3.60
N HIS A 94 -12.02 -13.99 -3.39
CA HIS A 94 -12.96 -13.77 -2.29
C HIS A 94 -14.39 -13.96 -2.78
N TYR A 95 -15.29 -14.39 -1.89
CA TYR A 95 -16.65 -14.80 -2.26
C TYR A 95 -17.72 -14.03 -1.47
N SER A 96 -18.85 -13.74 -2.10
CA SER A 96 -20.02 -13.18 -1.38
C SER A 96 -20.46 -14.08 -0.26
N ASP A 97 -20.80 -13.50 0.91
CA ASP A 97 -21.17 -14.21 2.13
C ASP A 97 -22.69 -14.47 2.27
N GLY A 98 -23.49 -13.83 1.44
CA GLY A 98 -24.95 -13.96 1.47
C GLY A 98 -25.67 -12.93 2.34
N THR A 99 -24.96 -11.95 2.90
CA THR A 99 -25.54 -10.99 3.84
C THR A 99 -25.76 -9.59 3.26
N GLN A 100 -25.04 -9.26 2.17
CA GLN A 100 -25.03 -7.92 1.58
C GLN A 100 -25.44 -7.94 0.11
N ASN A 101 -25.72 -6.74 -0.43
CA ASN A 101 -26.03 -6.55 -1.84
C ASN A 101 -24.77 -6.38 -2.73
N GLY A 102 -23.60 -6.61 -2.16
CA GLY A 102 -22.31 -6.50 -2.83
C GLY A 102 -21.23 -7.35 -2.19
N LEU A 103 -20.10 -7.43 -2.86
CA LEU A 103 -18.83 -7.94 -2.38
C LEU A 103 -17.82 -6.81 -2.53
N TYR A 104 -17.24 -6.40 -1.41
CA TYR A 104 -16.08 -5.54 -1.38
C TYR A 104 -14.90 -6.34 -0.82
N THR A 105 -13.78 -6.31 -1.50
CA THR A 105 -12.55 -6.93 -1.02
C THR A 105 -11.34 -6.10 -1.43
N GLU A 106 -10.34 -6.08 -0.58
CA GLU A 106 -9.06 -5.40 -0.79
C GLU A 106 -7.93 -6.40 -0.65
N SER A 107 -6.84 -6.15 -1.36
CA SER A 107 -5.56 -6.80 -1.11
C SER A 107 -4.91 -6.22 0.13
N SER A 108 -3.93 -6.92 0.67
CA SER A 108 -2.96 -6.33 1.58
C SER A 108 -2.30 -5.10 0.95
N THR A 109 -1.92 -4.13 1.76
CA THR A 109 -1.14 -2.98 1.28
C THR A 109 0.34 -3.31 1.36
N TYR A 110 1.07 -3.01 0.29
CA TYR A 110 2.49 -3.23 0.21
C TYR A 110 3.24 -1.92 0.12
N PHE A 111 4.31 -1.83 0.89
CA PHE A 111 5.20 -0.69 0.83
C PHE A 111 6.04 -0.74 -0.44
N ILE A 112 5.95 0.31 -1.24
CA ILE A 112 6.75 0.50 -2.44
C ILE A 112 7.78 1.59 -2.16
N SER A 113 9.05 1.20 -2.13
CA SER A 113 10.18 2.12 -1.98
C SER A 113 10.72 2.64 -3.31
N ARG A 114 10.37 1.98 -4.42
CA ARG A 114 10.81 2.37 -5.76
C ARG A 114 9.71 3.14 -6.51
N TRP A 115 10.13 4.00 -7.40
CA TRP A 115 9.24 4.76 -8.28
C TRP A 115 8.78 3.89 -9.43
N GLY A 116 7.49 3.95 -9.71
CA GLY A 116 6.88 3.21 -10.79
C GLY A 116 5.46 3.71 -11.02
N GLU A 117 4.84 3.23 -12.08
CA GLU A 117 3.46 3.47 -12.41
C GLU A 117 2.60 2.36 -11.81
N VAL A 118 1.69 2.70 -10.91
CA VAL A 118 0.77 1.74 -10.28
C VAL A 118 -0.65 1.95 -10.74
N PHE A 119 -1.39 0.84 -10.89
CA PHE A 119 -2.82 0.84 -11.13
C PHE A 119 -3.44 -0.47 -10.64
N ALA A 120 -4.73 -0.46 -10.34
CA ALA A 120 -5.51 -1.65 -10.07
C ALA A 120 -6.37 -2.03 -11.27
N GLN A 121 -6.39 -3.33 -11.60
CA GLN A 121 -7.28 -3.91 -12.59
C GLN A 121 -7.72 -5.29 -12.11
N SER A 122 -8.80 -5.32 -11.38
CA SER A 122 -9.25 -6.50 -10.65
C SER A 122 -10.12 -7.41 -11.51
N GLU A 123 -10.23 -8.68 -11.12
CA GLU A 123 -11.14 -9.62 -11.74
C GLU A 123 -12.32 -9.91 -10.84
N PHE A 124 -13.44 -10.29 -11.43
CA PHE A 124 -14.61 -10.79 -10.72
C PHE A 124 -15.34 -11.84 -11.55
N GLY A 125 -16.11 -12.66 -10.88
CA GLY A 125 -16.90 -13.70 -11.54
C GLY A 125 -18.30 -13.79 -10.98
N THR A 126 -19.27 -14.12 -11.86
CA THR A 126 -20.66 -14.37 -11.48
C THR A 126 -20.96 -15.86 -11.61
N TYR A 127 -21.66 -16.42 -10.61
CA TYR A 127 -22.01 -17.84 -10.60
C TYR A 127 -23.03 -18.15 -11.70
N LYS A 128 -22.81 -19.23 -12.45
CA LYS A 128 -23.67 -19.69 -13.55
C LYS A 128 -24.12 -21.15 -13.42
N GLY A 129 -24.48 -21.53 -12.20
CA GLY A 129 -24.97 -22.87 -11.89
C GLY A 129 -23.87 -23.94 -11.97
N SER A 130 -24.22 -25.10 -12.47
CA SER A 130 -23.29 -26.25 -12.56
C SER A 130 -22.05 -26.00 -13.45
N ARG A 131 -22.02 -24.89 -14.18
CA ARG A 131 -20.88 -24.47 -15.01
C ARG A 131 -19.85 -23.63 -14.25
N GLY A 132 -20.02 -23.43 -12.93
CA GLY A 132 -19.10 -22.65 -12.10
C GLY A 132 -19.30 -21.15 -12.26
N TYR A 133 -18.22 -20.40 -12.55
CA TYR A 133 -18.24 -18.96 -12.69
C TYR A 133 -17.96 -18.54 -14.14
N GLU A 134 -18.51 -17.41 -14.48
CA GLU A 134 -18.11 -16.61 -15.64
C GLU A 134 -17.31 -15.41 -15.15
N ASP A 135 -16.06 -15.32 -15.60
CA ASP A 135 -15.12 -14.33 -15.11
C ASP A 135 -15.03 -13.14 -16.06
N TYR A 136 -14.83 -11.99 -15.46
CA TYR A 136 -14.76 -10.69 -16.12
C TYR A 136 -13.61 -9.89 -15.52
N THR A 137 -13.05 -8.99 -16.32
CA THR A 137 -12.09 -8.01 -15.87
C THR A 137 -12.77 -6.66 -15.69
N ALA A 138 -12.67 -6.09 -14.50
CA ALA A 138 -13.14 -4.72 -14.27
C ALA A 138 -12.16 -3.73 -14.93
N PRO A 139 -12.64 -2.59 -15.45
CA PRO A 139 -11.78 -1.57 -16.02
C PRO A 139 -10.70 -1.12 -15.03
N ALA A 140 -9.50 -0.87 -15.55
CA ALA A 140 -8.40 -0.38 -14.75
C ALA A 140 -8.70 1.00 -14.15
N THR A 141 -8.11 1.27 -12.99
CA THR A 141 -8.02 2.62 -12.45
C THR A 141 -7.10 3.50 -13.32
N ALA A 142 -7.09 4.80 -13.04
CA ALA A 142 -6.03 5.64 -13.58
C ALA A 142 -4.66 5.10 -13.15
N LYS A 143 -3.69 5.23 -14.04
CA LYS A 143 -2.29 4.92 -13.75
C LYS A 143 -1.68 6.08 -12.98
N ILE A 144 -1.13 5.78 -11.83
CA ILE A 144 -0.55 6.75 -10.92
C ILE A 144 0.97 6.56 -10.88
N ASN A 145 1.70 7.57 -11.32
CA ASN A 145 3.14 7.58 -11.15
C ASN A 145 3.47 8.02 -9.72
N LEU A 146 3.99 7.10 -8.93
CA LEU A 146 4.33 7.36 -7.52
C LEU A 146 5.38 8.47 -7.38
N GLY A 147 6.24 8.68 -8.38
CA GLY A 147 7.17 9.79 -8.44
C GLY A 147 6.50 11.17 -8.45
N ASN A 148 5.30 11.28 -9.04
CA ASN A 148 4.56 12.54 -9.09
C ASN A 148 3.85 12.87 -7.77
N ILE A 149 3.45 11.85 -7.00
CA ILE A 149 2.88 12.06 -5.66
C ILE A 149 3.93 12.71 -4.76
N LYS A 150 5.18 12.29 -4.88
CA LYS A 150 6.34 12.88 -4.21
C LYS A 150 6.48 14.38 -4.47
N GLY A 151 6.28 14.84 -5.71
CA GLY A 151 6.41 16.27 -6.07
C GLY A 151 5.46 17.18 -5.30
N ASN A 152 4.31 16.66 -4.86
CA ASN A 152 3.34 17.38 -4.05
C ASN A 152 3.63 17.31 -2.53
N LEU A 153 4.42 16.31 -2.09
CA LEU A 153 4.75 16.10 -0.68
C LEU A 153 6.05 16.81 -0.25
N SER A 154 6.85 17.31 -1.18
CA SER A 154 8.16 17.85 -0.81
C SER A 154 8.69 18.93 -1.74
N ALA A 155 8.47 20.16 -1.31
CA ALA A 155 9.33 21.28 -1.65
C ALA A 155 10.41 21.54 -0.56
N THR A 156 10.66 20.60 0.36
CA THR A 156 11.61 20.78 1.46
C THR A 156 12.88 19.95 1.28
N GLU A 157 14.01 20.49 1.73
CA GLU A 157 15.40 20.03 1.61
C GLU A 157 15.70 18.55 2.01
N ASN A 158 14.68 17.75 2.36
CA ASN A 158 14.83 16.42 2.93
C ASN A 158 15.02 15.30 1.90
N ASN A 159 15.03 15.60 0.61
CA ASN A 159 15.08 14.62 -0.48
C ASN A 159 16.49 14.25 -0.95
N LYS A 160 17.52 14.61 -0.21
CA LYS A 160 18.91 14.32 -0.60
C LYS A 160 19.48 13.24 0.32
N VAL A 161 20.16 12.28 -0.31
CA VAL A 161 21.09 11.42 0.42
C VAL A 161 22.18 12.31 1.04
N ARG A 162 22.40 12.11 2.31
CA ARG A 162 23.38 12.83 3.12
C ARG A 162 24.34 11.83 3.75
N VAL A 163 25.45 12.30 4.26
CA VAL A 163 26.41 11.47 4.98
C VAL A 163 26.39 11.88 6.44
N ASN A 164 26.31 10.91 7.35
CA ASN A 164 26.37 11.15 8.79
C ASN A 164 27.82 11.26 9.29
N SER A 165 28.01 11.48 10.60
CA SER A 165 29.34 11.60 11.20
C SER A 165 30.17 10.31 11.13
N ASN A 166 29.55 9.17 10.89
CA ASN A 166 30.18 7.86 10.77
C ASN A 166 30.49 7.47 9.30
N GLY A 167 30.26 8.41 8.35
CA GLY A 167 30.52 8.18 6.93
C GLY A 167 29.40 7.42 6.20
N GLN A 168 28.31 7.07 6.88
CA GLN A 168 27.19 6.32 6.31
C GLN A 168 26.23 7.25 5.57
N THR A 169 25.73 6.81 4.43
CA THR A 169 24.70 7.51 3.70
C THR A 169 23.35 7.33 4.38
N TYR A 170 22.58 8.41 4.50
CA TYR A 170 21.22 8.39 5.05
C TYR A 170 20.27 9.29 4.27
N GLY A 171 19.02 8.89 4.20
CA GLY A 171 18.01 9.66 3.48
C GLY A 171 16.75 8.85 3.18
N PRO A 172 15.94 9.35 2.26
CA PRO A 172 14.74 8.63 1.81
C PRO A 172 15.14 7.41 0.98
N GLY A 173 14.36 6.32 1.10
CA GLY A 173 14.59 5.05 0.39
C GLY A 173 14.25 5.07 -1.10
N TRP A 174 13.76 6.20 -1.61
CA TRP A 174 13.27 6.36 -3.01
C TRP A 174 14.20 7.15 -3.92
N VAL A 175 15.46 7.25 -3.62
CA VAL A 175 16.44 7.92 -4.46
C VAL A 175 17.16 6.90 -5.31
N ASP A 176 17.66 7.31 -6.50
CA ASP A 176 18.36 6.42 -7.43
C ASP A 176 19.54 5.70 -6.77
N ASP A 177 20.23 6.38 -5.85
CA ASP A 177 21.24 5.80 -4.97
C ASP A 177 20.62 5.54 -3.60
N THR A 178 20.04 4.35 -3.37
CA THR A 178 19.45 3.98 -2.09
C THR A 178 20.47 4.08 -0.95
N PRO A 179 20.23 4.89 0.08
CA PRO A 179 21.18 5.10 1.16
C PRO A 179 21.32 3.85 2.04
N GLU A 180 22.43 3.76 2.80
CA GLU A 180 22.64 2.71 3.79
C GLU A 180 21.59 2.75 4.91
N LEU A 181 21.19 3.96 5.32
CA LEU A 181 20.19 4.22 6.34
C LEU A 181 18.95 4.88 5.70
N ILE A 182 17.87 4.13 5.64
CA ILE A 182 16.59 4.55 5.05
C ILE A 182 15.74 5.19 6.14
N ALA A 183 15.23 6.39 5.88
CA ALA A 183 14.32 7.08 6.79
C ALA A 183 13.04 6.24 7.01
N ALA A 184 12.67 6.04 8.25
CA ALA A 184 11.55 5.20 8.66
C ALA A 184 10.79 5.81 9.84
N VAL A 185 9.54 5.34 10.02
CA VAL A 185 8.73 5.66 11.20
C VAL A 185 8.46 4.35 11.94
N GLY A 186 9.00 4.25 13.15
CA GLY A 186 8.85 3.07 13.99
C GLY A 186 7.58 3.07 14.83
N ALA A 187 7.49 2.07 15.68
CA ALA A 187 6.40 1.92 16.64
C ALA A 187 6.20 3.20 17.47
N GLY A 188 4.93 3.58 17.67
CA GLY A 188 4.59 4.80 18.39
C GLY A 188 4.86 6.10 17.63
N GLY A 189 5.14 6.06 16.32
CA GLY A 189 5.37 7.25 15.49
C GLY A 189 6.78 7.85 15.63
N VAL A 190 7.72 7.12 16.23
CA VAL A 190 9.12 7.56 16.38
C VAL A 190 9.79 7.62 15.02
N LYS A 191 10.31 8.77 14.62
CA LYS A 191 11.04 8.96 13.35
C LYS A 191 12.51 8.61 13.53
N GLY A 192 13.04 7.80 12.60
CA GLY A 192 14.42 7.35 12.63
C GLY A 192 14.86 6.77 11.28
N TYR A 193 15.76 5.82 11.35
CA TYR A 193 16.32 5.15 10.18
C TYR A 193 16.43 3.66 10.41
N VAL A 194 16.30 2.87 9.35
CA VAL A 194 16.58 1.43 9.31
C VAL A 194 17.68 1.17 8.31
N TYR A 195 18.47 0.13 8.53
CA TYR A 195 19.47 -0.28 7.54
C TYR A 195 18.79 -0.87 6.30
N ASN A 196 19.23 -0.42 5.13
CA ASN A 196 18.79 -1.00 3.85
C ASN A 196 19.11 -2.51 3.79
N ALA A 197 20.26 -2.92 4.31
CA ALA A 197 20.66 -4.32 4.38
C ALA A 197 19.68 -5.18 5.21
N ASP A 198 19.12 -4.64 6.30
CA ASP A 198 18.14 -5.35 7.13
C ASP A 198 16.83 -5.56 6.33
N LEU A 199 16.37 -4.54 5.61
CA LEU A 199 15.18 -4.65 4.77
C LEU A 199 15.36 -5.66 3.62
N LEU A 200 16.52 -5.65 2.95
CA LEU A 200 16.82 -6.60 1.89
C LEU A 200 16.91 -8.04 2.40
N SER A 201 17.47 -8.25 3.59
CA SER A 201 17.58 -9.58 4.19
C SER A 201 16.22 -10.23 4.51
N LEU A 202 15.16 -9.45 4.61
CA LEU A 202 13.80 -9.95 4.79
C LEU A 202 13.24 -10.57 3.51
N GLY A 203 13.64 -10.05 2.33
CA GLY A 203 13.23 -10.56 1.03
C GLY A 203 13.96 -11.84 0.60
N ASP A 204 15.21 -12.02 1.02
CA ASP A 204 16.04 -13.16 0.60
C ASP A 204 15.69 -14.49 1.31
N LYS A 205 14.84 -14.44 2.34
CA LYS A 205 14.45 -15.62 3.14
C LYS A 205 13.28 -16.43 2.57
N ALA A 206 12.71 -16.01 1.47
CA ALA A 206 11.57 -16.69 0.84
C ALA A 206 12.04 -17.66 -0.27
N THR A 207 12.72 -18.74 0.08
CA THR A 207 12.90 -19.86 -0.84
C THR A 207 11.88 -20.96 -0.55
N PRO A 208 11.29 -21.63 -1.56
CA PRO A 208 10.21 -22.62 -1.38
C PRO A 208 10.59 -23.89 -0.62
N ASP A 209 11.85 -24.14 -0.34
CA ASP A 209 12.36 -25.42 0.19
C ASP A 209 12.87 -25.36 1.65
N ASP A 210 12.88 -24.21 2.30
CA ASP A 210 13.27 -24.11 3.70
C ASP A 210 12.05 -24.05 4.61
N GLU A 211 12.10 -24.77 5.74
CA GLU A 211 11.20 -24.58 6.89
C GLU A 211 11.05 -23.08 7.14
N THR A 212 9.82 -22.58 7.05
CA THR A 212 9.46 -21.14 7.08
C THR A 212 10.40 -20.34 7.96
N PRO A 213 11.28 -19.51 7.37
CA PRO A 213 12.18 -18.69 8.18
C PRO A 213 11.33 -17.76 9.02
N GLU A 214 11.56 -17.70 10.33
CA GLU A 214 10.91 -16.74 11.19
C GLU A 214 11.33 -15.33 10.73
N ILE A 215 10.41 -14.67 10.02
CA ILE A 215 10.57 -13.24 9.70
C ILE A 215 10.42 -12.50 11.05
N PRO A 216 11.41 -11.71 11.49
CA PRO A 216 11.30 -10.99 12.74
C PRO A 216 10.11 -10.02 12.67
N ASN A 217 9.38 -9.89 13.77
CA ASN A 217 8.24 -8.97 13.87
C ASN A 217 8.66 -7.49 13.81
N SER A 218 9.93 -7.20 14.07
CA SER A 218 10.49 -5.86 14.03
C SER A 218 11.99 -5.89 13.75
N ILE A 219 12.52 -4.77 13.27
CA ILE A 219 13.94 -4.48 13.18
C ILE A 219 14.24 -3.19 13.94
N HIS A 220 15.50 -2.96 14.30
CA HIS A 220 15.88 -1.78 15.04
C HIS A 220 15.67 -0.49 14.24
N LEU A 221 15.15 0.52 14.93
CA LEU A 221 15.08 1.88 14.45
C LEU A 221 16.23 2.68 15.07
N TYR A 222 17.03 3.32 14.22
CA TYR A 222 18.22 4.05 14.62
C TYR A 222 18.03 5.56 14.54
N ALA A 223 18.78 6.28 15.36
CA ALA A 223 19.00 7.71 15.14
C ALA A 223 19.83 7.93 13.86
N LYS A 224 19.94 9.16 13.44
CA LYS A 224 20.69 9.58 12.23
C LYS A 224 22.16 9.16 12.23
N ASP A 225 22.75 8.90 13.39
CA ASP A 225 24.14 8.41 13.53
C ASP A 225 24.31 6.94 13.10
N GLY A 226 23.21 6.20 12.91
CA GLY A 226 23.22 4.79 12.53
C GLY A 226 23.66 3.83 13.65
N THR A 227 23.92 4.30 14.84
CA THR A 227 24.43 3.49 15.98
C THR A 227 23.52 3.51 17.18
N THR A 228 22.85 4.62 17.43
CA THR A 228 21.93 4.79 18.55
C THR A 228 20.57 4.21 18.21
N ILE A 229 20.17 3.12 18.89
CA ILE A 229 18.82 2.54 18.75
C ILE A 229 17.84 3.45 19.50
N ILE A 230 16.78 3.91 18.81
CA ILE A 230 15.75 4.80 19.32
C ILE A 230 14.36 4.19 19.34
N GLY A 231 14.21 2.98 18.83
CA GLY A 231 12.94 2.26 18.78
C GLY A 231 13.01 1.03 17.91
N GLU A 232 11.83 0.58 17.50
CA GLU A 232 11.66 -0.56 16.61
C GLU A 232 10.82 -0.16 15.41
N PHE A 233 11.17 -0.68 14.25
CA PHE A 233 10.37 -0.62 13.03
C PHE A 233 9.63 -1.94 12.88
N LEU A 234 8.29 -1.88 12.89
CA LEU A 234 7.44 -3.06 12.80
C LEU A 234 7.40 -3.57 11.37
N ILE A 235 7.70 -4.85 11.21
CA ILE A 235 7.52 -5.55 9.94
C ILE A 235 6.11 -6.12 9.98
N GLY A 236 5.26 -5.72 9.02
CA GLY A 236 3.87 -6.13 8.98
C GLY A 236 3.75 -7.66 9.06
N GLN A 237 3.15 -8.17 10.13
CA GLN A 237 2.73 -9.56 10.16
C GLN A 237 1.53 -9.68 9.23
N ILE A 238 1.67 -10.49 8.19
CA ILE A 238 0.54 -11.03 7.46
C ILE A 238 -0.12 -12.02 8.43
N ASN A 239 -1.10 -11.55 9.20
CA ASN A 239 -1.97 -12.46 9.92
C ASN A 239 -2.82 -13.17 8.87
N GLY A 240 -2.49 -14.45 8.64
CA GLY A 240 -3.20 -15.36 7.77
C GLY A 240 -4.64 -15.65 8.28
#